data_fb729a00875d7926072ccafc9077e3ee
#
_entry.id   fb729a00875d7926072ccafc9077e3ee
#
_cell.length_a   1.000
_cell.length_b   1.000
_cell.length_c   1.000
_cell.angle_alpha   90.00
_cell.angle_beta   90.00
_cell.angle_gamma   90.00
#
_symmetry.space_group_name_H-M   'P 1'
#
loop_
_entity.id
_entity.type
_entity.pdbx_description
1 polymer ?
#
loop_
_entity_poly.entity_id
_entity_poly.type
_entity_poly.pdbx_seq_one_letter_code
_entity_poly.pdbx_strand_id
1 'polypeptide(L)'
;ATEQEEYIAEQTFQLRVRNILLAFLGCITFLTLFMLWRIWRHSTIVKYKNKMLAKFINEKLARKEDADELLIEEETEDPVVVPLDLEPDEESSEKIDLSLDEVSENHDEEEAENKKIFKDLNRIVVQDQLYLSPELSREDLAQIVHLNNARFARMIKENTGTNFNGYVNELRINYAIKLLKRHPNYTIRAIADEAGFNSTPILYSMFKKKTGMTPYEFKKAQESLG
;
A
#
# COMPACT_ATOMS: atom_id res chain seq x y z
N ALA A 1 -53.66 47.36 40.73
CA ALA A 1 -53.82 46.39 39.61
C ALA A 1 -52.59 46.44 38.71
N THR A 2 -51.97 47.58 38.43
CA THR A 2 -50.88 47.78 37.54
C THR A 2 -49.53 47.13 38.00
N GLU A 3 -49.16 47.24 39.26
CA GLU A 3 -47.92 46.64 39.82
C GLU A 3 -47.96 45.11 39.78
N GLN A 4 -49.08 44.49 40.00
CA GLN A 4 -49.23 43.03 39.94
C GLN A 4 -49.14 42.50 38.47
N GLU A 5 -49.66 43.25 37.52
CA GLU A 5 -49.58 42.90 36.10
C GLU A 5 -48.13 43.02 35.57
N GLU A 6 -47.39 44.06 35.97
CA GLU A 6 -45.96 44.18 35.61
C GLU A 6 -45.11 43.03 36.20
N TYR A 7 -45.33 42.67 37.49
CA TYR A 7 -44.65 41.57 38.15
C TYR A 7 -44.91 40.22 37.44
N ILE A 8 -46.16 39.94 37.06
CA ILE A 8 -46.52 38.72 36.32
C ILE A 8 -45.91 38.73 34.92
N ALA A 9 -45.83 39.85 34.22
CA ALA A 9 -45.21 40.00 32.90
C ALA A 9 -43.72 39.72 32.96
N GLU A 10 -43.02 40.24 33.97
CA GLU A 10 -41.60 40.00 34.16
C GLU A 10 -41.29 38.54 34.49
N GLN A 11 -42.05 37.90 35.34
CA GLN A 11 -41.96 36.47 35.66
C GLN A 11 -42.18 35.58 34.44
N THR A 12 -43.16 35.90 33.62
CA THR A 12 -43.43 35.15 32.39
C THR A 12 -42.36 35.35 31.34
N PHE A 13 -41.75 36.53 31.26
CA PHE A 13 -40.61 36.81 30.40
C PHE A 13 -39.40 35.98 30.83
N GLN A 14 -39.03 36.01 32.10
CA GLN A 14 -37.90 35.20 32.67
C GLN A 14 -38.11 33.70 32.42
N LEU A 15 -39.31 33.19 32.56
CA LEU A 15 -39.66 31.79 32.27
C LEU A 15 -39.48 31.47 30.78
N ARG A 16 -39.87 32.34 29.86
CA ARG A 16 -39.68 32.16 28.42
C ARG A 16 -38.21 32.15 28.05
N VAL A 17 -37.42 33.12 28.54
CA VAL A 17 -35.96 33.17 28.30
C VAL A 17 -35.28 31.92 28.80
N ARG A 18 -35.61 31.45 30.02
CA ARG A 18 -35.06 30.21 30.57
C ARG A 18 -35.40 28.98 29.72
N ASN A 19 -36.61 28.86 29.24
CA ASN A 19 -37.06 27.75 28.42
C ASN A 19 -36.35 27.76 27.04
N ILE A 20 -36.14 28.93 26.44
CA ILE A 20 -35.36 29.09 25.21
C ILE A 20 -33.90 28.65 25.43
N LEU A 21 -33.27 29.08 26.51
CA LEU A 21 -31.88 28.67 26.86
C LEU A 21 -31.76 27.16 27.07
N LEU A 22 -32.73 26.56 27.76
CA LEU A 22 -32.75 25.09 27.95
C LEU A 22 -32.94 24.34 26.63
N ALA A 23 -33.78 24.86 25.72
CA ALA A 23 -33.95 24.28 24.39
C ALA A 23 -32.66 24.38 23.56
N PHE A 24 -31.95 25.52 23.60
CA PHE A 24 -30.65 25.69 22.93
C PHE A 24 -29.60 24.72 23.50
N LEU A 25 -29.53 24.59 24.81
CA LEU A 25 -28.60 23.66 25.47
C LEU A 25 -28.90 22.21 25.08
N GLY A 26 -30.18 21.83 25.02
CA GLY A 26 -30.62 20.52 24.54
C GLY A 26 -30.26 20.26 23.07
N CYS A 27 -30.37 21.27 22.22
CA CYS A 27 -29.99 21.17 20.81
C CYS A 27 -28.47 20.96 20.64
N ILE A 28 -27.66 21.69 21.39
CA ILE A 28 -26.20 21.55 21.38
C ILE A 28 -25.76 20.16 21.85
N THR A 29 -26.35 19.68 22.98
CA THR A 29 -26.04 18.34 23.48
C THR A 29 -26.45 17.24 22.51
N PHE A 30 -27.60 17.39 21.85
CA PHE A 30 -28.02 16.45 20.81
C PHE A 30 -27.08 16.42 19.61
N LEU A 31 -26.66 17.60 19.12
CA LEU A 31 -25.71 17.71 18.01
C LEU A 31 -24.35 17.08 18.34
N THR A 32 -23.84 17.32 19.56
CA THR A 32 -22.57 16.73 20.00
C THR A 32 -22.66 15.21 20.11
N LEU A 33 -23.73 14.67 20.68
CA LEU A 33 -23.95 13.22 20.76
C LEU A 33 -24.12 12.60 19.36
N PHE A 34 -24.82 13.28 18.45
CA PHE A 34 -24.97 12.83 17.07
C PHE A 34 -23.63 12.79 16.33
N MET A 35 -22.78 13.81 16.51
CA MET A 35 -21.42 13.84 15.92
C MET A 35 -20.55 12.73 16.49
N LEU A 36 -20.57 12.50 17.80
CA LEU A 36 -19.84 11.41 18.44
C LEU A 36 -20.31 10.04 17.93
N TRP A 37 -21.62 9.83 17.80
CA TRP A 37 -22.18 8.60 17.24
C TRP A 37 -21.75 8.39 15.77
N ARG A 38 -21.75 9.45 14.96
CA ARG A 38 -21.30 9.41 13.58
C ARG A 38 -19.81 9.03 13.46
N ILE A 39 -18.96 9.61 14.29
CA ILE A 39 -17.52 9.30 14.35
C ILE A 39 -17.32 7.85 14.78
N TRP A 40 -18.02 7.40 15.83
CA TRP A 40 -17.94 6.03 16.30
C TRP A 40 -18.39 5.02 15.23
N ARG A 41 -19.50 5.27 14.56
CA ARG A 41 -19.99 4.43 13.47
C ARG A 41 -19.01 4.37 12.30
N HIS A 42 -18.42 5.49 11.92
CA HIS A 42 -17.40 5.52 10.87
C HIS A 42 -16.16 4.71 11.26
N SER A 43 -15.69 4.85 12.49
CA SER A 43 -14.54 4.10 13.01
C SER A 43 -14.77 2.57 13.02
N THR A 44 -15.97 2.11 13.38
CA THR A 44 -16.29 0.67 13.37
C THR A 44 -16.34 0.08 11.97
N ILE A 45 -16.85 0.82 10.98
CA ILE A 45 -16.87 0.39 9.56
C ILE A 45 -15.45 0.26 9.02
N VAL A 46 -14.57 1.23 9.32
CA VAL A 46 -13.17 1.18 8.88
C VAL A 46 -12.43 -0.01 9.51
N LYS A 47 -12.62 -0.26 10.81
CA LYS A 47 -12.01 -1.42 11.48
C LYS A 47 -12.46 -2.74 10.87
N TYR A 48 -13.76 -2.88 10.54
CA TYR A 48 -14.27 -4.08 9.91
C TYR A 48 -13.68 -4.28 8.49
N LYS A 49 -13.63 -3.22 7.68
CA LYS A 49 -13.00 -3.27 6.35
C LYS A 49 -11.54 -3.65 6.43
N ASN A 50 -10.78 -3.06 7.36
CA ASN A 50 -9.36 -3.38 7.55
C ASN A 50 -9.16 -4.83 8.00
N LYS A 51 -10.01 -5.35 8.89
CA LYS A 51 -9.97 -6.75 9.30
C LYS A 51 -10.25 -7.70 8.12
N MET A 52 -11.26 -7.42 7.32
CA MET A 52 -11.57 -8.23 6.12
C MET A 52 -10.46 -8.17 5.08
N LEU A 53 -9.87 -6.99 4.87
CA LEU A 53 -8.77 -6.81 3.93
C LEU A 53 -7.49 -7.51 4.41
N ALA A 54 -7.18 -7.46 5.72
CA ALA A 54 -6.07 -8.21 6.30
C ALA A 54 -6.25 -9.73 6.13
N LYS A 55 -7.49 -10.23 6.35
CA LYS A 55 -7.81 -11.64 6.11
C LYS A 55 -7.61 -12.04 4.65
N PHE A 56 -8.10 -11.23 3.71
CA PHE A 56 -7.95 -11.47 2.27
C PHE A 56 -6.47 -11.50 1.84
N ILE A 57 -5.65 -10.54 2.36
CA ILE A 57 -4.20 -10.52 2.10
C ILE A 57 -3.53 -11.78 2.65
N ASN A 58 -3.90 -12.22 3.86
CA ASN A 58 -3.36 -13.44 4.44
C ASN A 58 -3.69 -14.68 3.62
N GLU A 59 -4.93 -14.80 3.14
CA GLU A 59 -5.35 -15.91 2.29
C GLU A 59 -4.63 -15.90 0.93
N LYS A 60 -4.42 -14.71 0.34
CA LYS A 60 -3.64 -14.61 -0.91
C LYS A 60 -2.17 -15.00 -0.73
N LEU A 61 -1.55 -14.59 0.39
CA LEU A 61 -0.16 -14.94 0.68
C LEU A 61 0.00 -16.43 0.99
N ALA A 62 -0.92 -17.03 1.75
CA ALA A 62 -0.92 -18.47 2.02
C ALA A 62 -0.99 -19.27 0.71
N ARG A 63 -1.92 -18.93 -0.20
CA ARG A 63 -2.01 -19.57 -1.53
C ARG A 63 -0.74 -19.41 -2.36
N LYS A 64 -0.01 -18.30 -2.19
CA LYS A 64 1.24 -18.08 -2.91
C LYS A 64 2.40 -18.85 -2.28
N GLU A 65 2.41 -18.99 -0.96
CA GLU A 65 3.38 -19.85 -0.24
C GLU A 65 3.17 -21.34 -0.58
N ASP A 66 1.91 -21.80 -0.61
CA ASP A 66 1.56 -23.17 -1.03
C ASP A 66 1.90 -23.42 -2.52
N ALA A 67 1.72 -22.43 -3.39
CA ALA A 67 2.08 -22.53 -4.79
C ALA A 67 3.60 -22.49 -5.00
N ASP A 68 4.35 -21.71 -4.23
CA ASP A 68 5.82 -21.67 -4.28
C ASP A 68 6.43 -22.98 -3.73
N GLU A 69 5.77 -23.65 -2.76
CA GLU A 69 6.20 -24.95 -2.22
C GLU A 69 5.93 -26.08 -3.23
N LEU A 70 4.82 -26.00 -3.98
CA LEU A 70 4.48 -26.95 -5.06
C LEU A 70 5.32 -26.73 -6.32
N LEU A 71 5.83 -25.50 -6.57
CA LEU A 71 6.68 -25.18 -7.73
C LEU A 71 8.13 -25.63 -7.58
N ILE A 72 8.52 -26.22 -6.44
CA ILE A 72 9.80 -26.93 -6.31
C ILE A 72 9.72 -28.30 -7.01
N GLU A 73 8.53 -28.83 -7.31
CA GLU A 73 8.32 -30.14 -7.95
C GLU A 73 7.80 -30.08 -9.40
N GLU A 74 7.32 -28.94 -9.94
CA GLU A 74 6.89 -28.85 -11.36
C GLU A 74 7.28 -27.52 -12.01
N GLU A 75 8.18 -27.60 -13.00
CA GLU A 75 8.41 -26.55 -13.98
C GLU A 75 7.13 -26.32 -14.80
N THR A 76 6.58 -25.16 -14.75
CA THR A 76 5.88 -24.36 -15.76
C THR A 76 4.73 -23.56 -15.17
N GLU A 77 4.77 -22.28 -15.36
CA GLU A 77 3.76 -21.28 -15.69
C GLU A 77 3.89 -19.95 -14.94
N ASP A 78 3.65 -18.90 -15.70
CA ASP A 78 3.97 -17.49 -15.52
C ASP A 78 3.39 -16.81 -14.27
N PRO A 79 4.12 -15.91 -13.58
CA PRO A 79 3.55 -15.06 -12.56
C PRO A 79 2.74 -13.92 -13.18
N VAL A 80 1.44 -13.92 -12.97
CA VAL A 80 0.55 -12.78 -13.29
C VAL A 80 0.91 -11.59 -12.39
N VAL A 81 1.61 -10.63 -12.96
CA VAL A 81 1.88 -9.33 -12.33
C VAL A 81 0.71 -8.39 -12.62
N VAL A 82 0.01 -7.98 -11.58
CA VAL A 82 -1.01 -6.93 -11.69
C VAL A 82 -0.32 -5.57 -11.81
N PRO A 83 -0.60 -4.77 -12.85
CA PRO A 83 0.07 -3.47 -13.05
C PRO A 83 -0.26 -2.50 -11.91
N LEU A 84 0.77 -1.90 -11.36
CA LEU A 84 0.67 -0.83 -10.39
C LEU A 84 0.97 0.48 -11.11
N ASP A 85 -0.06 1.30 -11.36
CA ASP A 85 0.11 2.64 -11.93
C ASP A 85 0.96 3.51 -11.01
N LEU A 86 2.22 3.70 -11.40
CA LEU A 86 3.13 4.68 -10.83
C LEU A 86 3.23 5.80 -11.84
N GLU A 87 2.91 7.03 -11.41
CA GLU A 87 3.17 8.22 -12.22
C GLU A 87 4.66 8.29 -12.59
N PRO A 88 4.99 8.70 -13.82
CA PRO A 88 6.37 8.69 -14.30
C PRO A 88 7.16 9.83 -13.66
N ASP A 89 8.27 9.49 -12.99
CA ASP A 89 9.32 10.46 -12.74
C ASP A 89 9.91 10.87 -14.10
N GLU A 90 9.83 12.17 -14.41
CA GLU A 90 10.38 12.76 -15.62
C GLU A 90 11.91 12.67 -15.59
N GLU A 91 12.50 11.69 -16.28
CA GLU A 91 13.88 11.75 -16.73
C GLU A 91 13.99 11.46 -18.22
N SER A 92 14.27 12.53 -18.92
CA SER A 92 14.90 12.68 -20.24
C SER A 92 14.66 11.60 -21.30
N SER A 93 13.75 11.92 -22.22
CA SER A 93 13.63 11.26 -23.50
C SER A 93 14.71 11.75 -24.48
N GLU A 94 15.75 10.99 -24.70
CA GLU A 94 16.54 11.10 -25.92
C GLU A 94 15.80 10.39 -27.06
N LYS A 95 15.34 11.17 -28.04
CA LYS A 95 14.76 10.68 -29.28
C LYS A 95 15.85 10.08 -30.15
N ILE A 96 15.80 8.78 -30.40
CA ILE A 96 16.52 8.14 -31.50
C ILE A 96 15.49 7.78 -32.55
N ASP A 97 15.59 8.47 -33.72
CA ASP A 97 14.85 8.21 -34.93
C ASP A 97 15.51 7.02 -35.67
N LEU A 98 14.82 5.92 -35.79
CA LEU A 98 15.23 4.76 -36.61
C LEU A 98 14.07 4.18 -37.39
N SER A 99 14.30 4.08 -38.70
CA SER A 99 13.47 3.61 -39.80
C SER A 99 12.78 2.26 -39.60
N LEU A 100 11.53 2.24 -40.02
CA LEU A 100 10.47 1.27 -39.73
C LEU A 100 10.36 0.14 -40.79
N ASP A 101 11.28 -0.70 -41.09
CA ASP A 101 10.97 -1.85 -41.93
C ASP A 101 11.79 -3.16 -41.75
N GLU A 102 12.75 -3.21 -40.79
CA GLU A 102 13.48 -4.46 -40.48
C GLU A 102 13.36 -4.89 -39.00
N VAL A 103 12.37 -4.34 -38.25
CA VAL A 103 12.35 -4.36 -36.77
C VAL A 103 11.46 -5.45 -36.18
N SER A 104 10.55 -6.09 -36.92
CA SER A 104 9.55 -6.96 -36.30
C SER A 104 10.05 -8.36 -35.90
N GLU A 105 10.90 -9.00 -36.67
CA GLU A 105 11.41 -10.35 -36.33
C GLU A 105 12.47 -10.31 -35.23
N ASN A 106 13.32 -9.27 -35.19
CA ASN A 106 14.31 -9.09 -34.15
C ASN A 106 13.72 -8.69 -32.77
N HIS A 107 12.52 -8.09 -32.76
CA HIS A 107 11.88 -7.63 -31.53
C HIS A 107 11.30 -8.81 -30.71
N ASP A 108 10.68 -9.77 -31.37
CA ASP A 108 10.08 -10.94 -30.72
C ASP A 108 11.15 -11.86 -30.12
N GLU A 109 12.30 -12.01 -30.78
CA GLU A 109 13.44 -12.75 -30.24
C GLU A 109 14.08 -12.04 -29.04
N GLU A 110 14.25 -10.70 -29.10
CA GLU A 110 14.78 -9.92 -27.98
C GLU A 110 13.83 -9.94 -26.76
N GLU A 111 12.53 -9.91 -26.98
CA GLU A 111 11.53 -9.99 -25.91
C GLU A 111 11.56 -11.36 -25.23
N ALA A 112 11.63 -12.46 -25.98
CA ALA A 112 11.74 -13.81 -25.44
C ALA A 112 13.06 -14.00 -24.64
N GLU A 113 14.17 -13.45 -25.15
CA GLU A 113 15.45 -13.45 -24.43
C GLU A 113 15.35 -12.64 -23.14
N ASN A 114 14.79 -11.43 -23.20
CA ASN A 114 14.60 -10.57 -22.02
C ASN A 114 13.74 -11.25 -20.96
N LYS A 115 12.70 -11.98 -21.34
CA LYS A 115 11.82 -12.74 -20.41
C LYS A 115 12.61 -13.83 -19.69
N LYS A 116 13.47 -14.56 -20.41
CA LYS A 116 14.34 -15.59 -19.81
C LYS A 116 15.35 -14.97 -18.84
N ILE A 117 16.05 -13.91 -19.25
CA ILE A 117 17.02 -13.19 -18.43
C ILE A 117 16.35 -12.66 -17.16
N PHE A 118 15.12 -12.09 -17.30
CA PHE A 118 14.36 -11.60 -16.14
C PHE A 118 14.00 -12.73 -15.17
N LYS A 119 13.57 -13.89 -15.65
CA LYS A 119 13.27 -15.07 -14.80
C LYS A 119 14.48 -15.49 -13.97
N ASP A 120 15.67 -15.56 -14.60
CA ASP A 120 16.91 -15.91 -13.91
C ASP A 120 17.32 -14.82 -12.91
N LEU A 121 17.24 -13.55 -13.29
CA LEU A 121 17.50 -12.42 -12.40
C LEU A 121 16.56 -12.43 -11.20
N ASN A 122 15.26 -12.56 -11.43
CA ASN A 122 14.27 -12.57 -10.35
C ASN A 122 14.52 -13.72 -9.35
N ARG A 123 14.92 -14.89 -9.86
CA ARG A 123 15.31 -16.02 -9.01
C ARG A 123 16.50 -15.63 -8.11
N ILE A 124 17.57 -15.06 -8.66
CA ILE A 124 18.75 -14.62 -7.90
C ILE A 124 18.36 -13.57 -6.86
N VAL A 125 17.62 -12.52 -7.29
CA VAL A 125 17.22 -11.43 -6.42
C VAL A 125 16.38 -11.91 -5.23
N VAL A 126 15.49 -12.89 -5.45
CA VAL A 126 14.61 -13.45 -4.40
C VAL A 126 15.35 -14.44 -3.52
N GLN A 127 16.12 -15.38 -4.09
CA GLN A 127 16.85 -16.41 -3.33
C GLN A 127 17.95 -15.81 -2.45
N ASP A 128 18.74 -14.88 -3.01
CA ASP A 128 19.82 -14.22 -2.29
C ASP A 128 19.35 -13.00 -1.50
N GLN A 129 18.04 -12.70 -1.54
CA GLN A 129 17.40 -11.59 -0.83
C GLN A 129 18.07 -10.22 -1.11
N LEU A 130 18.58 -10.01 -2.32
CA LEU A 130 19.32 -8.80 -2.70
C LEU A 130 18.46 -7.53 -2.50
N TYR A 131 17.13 -7.65 -2.65
CA TYR A 131 16.18 -6.55 -2.45
C TYR A 131 16.16 -6.00 -1.00
N LEU A 132 16.70 -6.73 -0.02
CA LEU A 132 16.79 -6.27 1.38
C LEU A 132 17.94 -5.28 1.60
N SER A 133 18.91 -5.20 0.68
CA SER A 133 19.96 -4.17 0.76
C SER A 133 19.39 -2.79 0.43
N PRO A 134 19.46 -1.80 1.35
CA PRO A 134 19.01 -0.43 1.07
C PRO A 134 19.81 0.25 -0.05
N GLU A 135 21.05 -0.19 -0.25
CA GLU A 135 22.02 0.34 -1.22
C GLU A 135 21.87 -0.27 -2.62
N LEU A 136 20.98 -1.26 -2.79
CA LEU A 136 20.80 -1.94 -4.07
C LEU A 136 20.45 -0.95 -5.18
N SER A 137 21.31 -0.88 -6.19
CA SER A 137 21.15 -0.01 -7.35
C SER A 137 20.69 -0.78 -8.60
N ARG A 138 20.18 -0.05 -9.57
CA ARG A 138 19.84 -0.59 -10.89
C ARG A 138 21.09 -1.14 -11.59
N GLU A 139 22.19 -0.43 -11.44
CA GLU A 139 23.50 -0.76 -12.02
C GLU A 139 24.00 -2.11 -11.52
N ASP A 140 23.82 -2.41 -10.22
CA ASP A 140 24.24 -3.70 -9.64
C ASP A 140 23.50 -4.87 -10.31
N LEU A 141 22.17 -4.77 -10.45
CA LEU A 141 21.39 -5.83 -11.09
C LEU A 141 21.64 -5.92 -12.58
N ALA A 142 21.84 -4.80 -13.29
CA ALA A 142 22.21 -4.81 -14.70
C ALA A 142 23.53 -5.50 -14.96
N GLN A 143 24.53 -5.34 -14.06
CA GLN A 143 25.82 -6.03 -14.13
C GLN A 143 25.68 -7.54 -13.93
N ILE A 144 24.83 -7.99 -13.02
CA ILE A 144 24.57 -9.44 -12.77
C ILE A 144 24.13 -10.15 -14.06
N VAL A 145 23.29 -9.49 -14.86
CA VAL A 145 22.77 -10.05 -16.12
C VAL A 145 23.51 -9.59 -17.38
N HIS A 146 24.62 -8.86 -17.21
CA HIS A 146 25.45 -8.34 -18.30
C HIS A 146 24.72 -7.47 -19.31
N LEU A 147 23.71 -6.73 -18.86
CA LEU A 147 22.93 -5.79 -19.69
C LEU A 147 23.39 -4.35 -19.45
N ASN A 148 23.28 -3.52 -20.50
CA ASN A 148 23.38 -2.08 -20.30
C ASN A 148 22.11 -1.54 -19.61
N ASN A 149 22.22 -0.35 -19.00
CA ASN A 149 21.15 0.25 -18.20
C ASN A 149 19.85 0.47 -18.99
N ALA A 150 19.91 0.79 -20.29
CA ALA A 150 18.73 1.03 -21.12
C ALA A 150 17.96 -0.28 -21.40
N ARG A 151 18.68 -1.35 -21.82
CA ARG A 151 18.05 -2.67 -22.05
C ARG A 151 17.52 -3.25 -20.73
N PHE A 152 18.27 -3.11 -19.63
CA PHE A 152 17.84 -3.54 -18.30
C PHE A 152 16.55 -2.84 -17.86
N ALA A 153 16.45 -1.50 -18.01
CA ALA A 153 15.25 -0.76 -17.63
C ALA A 153 14.03 -1.17 -18.45
N ARG A 154 14.22 -1.42 -19.77
CA ARG A 154 13.18 -1.91 -20.67
C ARG A 154 12.73 -3.31 -20.26
N MET A 155 13.66 -4.24 -20.02
CA MET A 155 13.38 -5.60 -19.56
C MET A 155 12.56 -5.61 -18.25
N ILE A 156 12.95 -4.81 -17.26
CA ILE A 156 12.20 -4.69 -16.01
C ILE A 156 10.77 -4.19 -16.28
N LYS A 157 10.62 -3.13 -17.07
CA LYS A 157 9.30 -2.54 -17.39
C LYS A 157 8.40 -3.51 -18.15
N GLU A 158 8.92 -4.24 -19.11
CA GLU A 158 8.17 -5.23 -19.90
C GLU A 158 7.68 -6.40 -19.02
N ASN A 159 8.53 -6.91 -18.13
CA ASN A 159 8.19 -8.08 -17.30
C ASN A 159 7.42 -7.73 -16.01
N THR A 160 7.48 -6.50 -15.51
CA THR A 160 6.87 -6.12 -14.22
C THR A 160 5.84 -5.01 -14.33
N GLY A 161 5.72 -4.37 -15.49
CA GLY A 161 4.85 -3.21 -15.70
C GLY A 161 5.33 -1.94 -14.98
N THR A 162 6.49 -1.97 -14.30
CA THR A 162 6.99 -0.86 -13.48
C THR A 162 8.50 -0.64 -13.69
N ASN A 163 9.06 0.40 -13.08
CA ASN A 163 10.50 0.65 -13.11
C ASN A 163 11.24 -0.19 -12.03
N PHE A 164 12.57 -0.11 -12.02
CA PHE A 164 13.44 -0.79 -11.05
C PHE A 164 13.02 -0.54 -9.58
N ASN A 165 12.75 0.71 -9.21
CA ASN A 165 12.33 1.05 -7.85
C ASN A 165 10.98 0.41 -7.50
N GLY A 166 10.04 0.41 -8.44
CA GLY A 166 8.75 -0.26 -8.27
C GLY A 166 8.90 -1.76 -8.05
N TYR A 167 9.70 -2.42 -8.89
CA TYR A 167 10.01 -3.85 -8.77
C TYR A 167 10.63 -4.21 -7.41
N VAL A 168 11.70 -3.51 -7.01
CA VAL A 168 12.37 -3.76 -5.72
C VAL A 168 11.46 -3.48 -4.54
N ASN A 169 10.72 -2.36 -4.59
CA ASN A 169 9.80 -2.00 -3.52
C ASN A 169 8.63 -2.99 -3.40
N GLU A 170 8.21 -3.61 -4.48
CA GLU A 170 7.19 -4.66 -4.42
C GLU A 170 7.68 -5.89 -3.65
N LEU A 171 8.90 -6.34 -3.89
CA LEU A 171 9.53 -7.43 -3.14
C LEU A 171 9.67 -7.06 -1.66
N ARG A 172 10.15 -5.85 -1.36
CA ARG A 172 10.27 -5.34 0.02
C ARG A 172 8.94 -5.28 0.76
N ILE A 173 7.86 -4.84 0.10
CA ILE A 173 6.52 -4.82 0.72
C ILE A 173 6.02 -6.22 1.01
N ASN A 174 6.19 -7.17 0.09
CA ASN A 174 5.82 -8.56 0.32
C ASN A 174 6.55 -9.14 1.54
N TYR A 175 7.84 -8.85 1.66
CA TYR A 175 8.63 -9.25 2.82
C TYR A 175 8.18 -8.54 4.11
N ALA A 176 7.93 -7.23 4.08
CA ALA A 176 7.41 -6.48 5.22
C ALA A 176 6.06 -7.02 5.73
N ILE A 177 5.17 -7.46 4.83
CA ILE A 177 3.91 -8.12 5.20
C ILE A 177 4.18 -9.45 5.92
N LYS A 178 5.14 -10.25 5.43
CA LYS A 178 5.54 -11.51 6.09
C LYS A 178 6.13 -11.24 7.49
N LEU A 179 7.00 -10.22 7.62
CA LEU A 179 7.55 -9.81 8.91
C LEU A 179 6.48 -9.36 9.92
N LEU A 180 5.52 -8.54 9.49
CA LEU A 180 4.41 -8.08 10.33
C LEU A 180 3.56 -9.24 10.86
N LYS A 181 3.40 -10.32 10.07
CA LYS A 181 2.71 -11.54 10.48
C LYS A 181 3.51 -12.37 11.47
N ARG A 182 4.82 -12.57 11.20
CA ARG A 182 5.69 -13.46 11.98
C ARG A 182 6.18 -12.82 13.28
N HIS A 183 6.32 -11.49 13.31
CA HIS A 183 6.91 -10.74 14.40
C HIS A 183 5.98 -9.63 14.90
N PRO A 184 4.88 -9.97 15.61
CA PRO A 184 3.90 -8.99 16.09
C PRO A 184 4.50 -7.97 17.05
N ASN A 185 5.62 -8.27 17.69
CA ASN A 185 6.30 -7.38 18.63
C ASN A 185 7.25 -6.36 17.97
N TYR A 186 7.55 -6.52 16.67
CA TYR A 186 8.41 -5.56 15.98
C TYR A 186 7.74 -4.20 15.82
N THR A 187 8.54 -3.14 15.96
CA THR A 187 8.09 -1.78 15.61
C THR A 187 8.02 -1.63 14.09
N ILE A 188 7.17 -0.72 13.60
CA ILE A 188 7.09 -0.46 12.16
C ILE A 188 8.43 0.04 11.60
N ARG A 189 9.24 0.74 12.43
CA ARG A 189 10.59 1.14 12.06
C ARG A 189 11.51 -0.06 11.86
N ALA A 190 11.51 -1.00 12.81
CA ALA A 190 12.31 -2.22 12.67
C ALA A 190 11.89 -3.02 11.42
N ILE A 191 10.60 -3.10 11.13
CA ILE A 191 10.09 -3.72 9.89
C ILE A 191 10.60 -2.99 8.64
N ALA A 192 10.63 -1.65 8.64
CA ALA A 192 11.15 -0.88 7.50
C ALA A 192 12.64 -1.14 7.29
N ASP A 193 13.41 -1.07 8.37
CA ASP A 193 14.87 -1.29 8.33
C ASP A 193 15.18 -2.72 7.85
N GLU A 194 14.49 -3.74 8.35
CA GLU A 194 14.71 -5.15 8.00
C GLU A 194 14.21 -5.50 6.59
N ALA A 195 13.18 -4.81 6.11
CA ALA A 195 12.70 -4.96 4.74
C ALA A 195 13.48 -4.15 3.70
N GLY A 196 14.57 -3.48 4.10
CA GLY A 196 15.46 -2.76 3.20
C GLY A 196 14.96 -1.38 2.76
N PHE A 197 13.98 -0.79 3.45
CA PHE A 197 13.53 0.56 3.15
C PHE A 197 14.46 1.62 3.74
N ASN A 198 14.86 2.60 2.94
CA ASN A 198 15.69 3.72 3.38
C ASN A 198 14.99 4.62 4.42
N SER A 199 13.65 4.56 4.51
CA SER A 199 12.90 5.31 5.52
C SER A 199 11.53 4.71 5.78
N THR A 200 11.04 4.87 7.03
CA THR A 200 9.70 4.45 7.45
C THR A 200 8.56 5.11 6.63
N PRO A 201 8.61 6.41 6.26
CA PRO A 201 7.59 7.02 5.42
C PRO A 201 7.40 6.34 4.06
N ILE A 202 8.48 5.87 3.43
CA ILE A 202 8.41 5.13 2.15
C ILE A 202 7.65 3.81 2.37
N LEU A 203 7.98 3.06 3.42
CA LEU A 203 7.20 1.86 3.78
C LEU A 203 5.71 2.18 3.94
N TYR A 204 5.35 3.24 4.69
CA TYR A 204 3.95 3.62 4.90
C TYR A 204 3.23 3.91 3.59
N SER A 205 3.84 4.71 2.71
CA SER A 205 3.26 5.08 1.41
C SER A 205 3.04 3.86 0.53
N MET A 206 4.08 3.05 0.33
CA MET A 206 4.05 1.88 -0.54
C MET A 206 3.14 0.78 0.01
N PHE A 207 3.18 0.54 1.32
CA PHE A 207 2.32 -0.43 1.98
C PHE A 207 0.84 -0.07 1.85
N LYS A 208 0.49 1.20 2.10
CA LYS A 208 -0.89 1.69 1.94
C LYS A 208 -1.35 1.60 0.49
N LYS A 209 -0.49 1.91 -0.47
CA LYS A 209 -0.80 1.79 -1.90
C LYS A 209 -1.11 0.34 -2.27
N LYS A 210 -0.32 -0.62 -1.81
CA LYS A 210 -0.49 -2.05 -2.13
C LYS A 210 -1.67 -2.70 -1.39
N THR A 211 -1.85 -2.39 -0.10
CA THR A 211 -2.78 -3.11 0.79
C THR A 211 -4.07 -2.34 1.09
N GLY A 212 -4.12 -1.05 0.75
CA GLY A 212 -5.23 -0.16 1.09
C GLY A 212 -5.25 0.30 2.56
N MET A 213 -4.29 -0.14 3.40
CA MET A 213 -4.18 0.22 4.81
C MET A 213 -2.73 0.50 5.19
N THR A 214 -2.52 1.22 6.30
CA THR A 214 -1.18 1.46 6.83
C THR A 214 -0.59 0.20 7.47
N PRO A 215 0.75 0.09 7.59
CA PRO A 215 1.41 -1.01 8.33
C PRO A 215 0.90 -1.16 9.76
N TYR A 216 0.62 -0.03 10.43
CA TYR A 216 0.08 -0.03 11.78
C TYR A 216 -1.34 -0.59 11.86
N GLU A 217 -2.23 -0.18 10.95
CA GLU A 217 -3.59 -0.72 10.85
C GLU A 217 -3.59 -2.21 10.52
N PHE A 218 -2.69 -2.64 9.63
CA PHE A 218 -2.52 -4.05 9.30
C PHE A 218 -2.10 -4.85 10.55
N LYS A 219 -1.07 -4.40 11.27
CA LYS A 219 -0.59 -5.04 12.51
C LYS A 219 -1.72 -5.17 13.53
N LYS A 220 -2.46 -4.09 13.77
CA LYS A 220 -3.61 -4.09 14.69
C LYS A 220 -4.74 -5.01 14.25
N ALA A 221 -4.98 -5.13 12.94
CA ALA A 221 -5.96 -6.07 12.40
C ALA A 221 -5.52 -7.53 12.60
N GLN A 222 -4.21 -7.84 12.45
CA GLN A 222 -3.65 -9.16 12.75
C GLN A 222 -3.82 -9.56 14.21
N GLU A 223 -3.52 -8.67 15.16
CA GLU A 223 -3.72 -8.89 16.60
C GLU A 223 -5.19 -9.23 16.96
N SER A 224 -6.15 -8.76 16.15
CA SER A 224 -7.57 -9.03 16.34
C SER A 224 -8.07 -10.34 15.70
N LEU A 225 -7.21 -11.02 14.92
CA LEU A 225 -7.51 -12.30 14.25
C LEU A 225 -6.99 -13.52 15.03
N GLY A 226 -5.96 -13.32 15.88
CA GLY A 226 -5.36 -14.32 16.76
C GLY A 226 -5.99 -14.29 18.14
#